data_984f1667f11baaae07529937e74067df
#
_entry.id   984f1667f11baaae07529937e74067df
#
_cell.length_a   1.000
_cell.length_b   1.000
_cell.length_c   1.000
_cell.angle_alpha   90.00
_cell.angle_beta   90.00
_cell.angle_gamma   90.00
#
_symmetry.space_group_name_H-M   'P 1'
#
loop_
_entity.id
_entity.type
_entity.pdbx_description
1 polymer ?
#
loop_
_entity_poly.entity_id
_entity_poly.type
_entity_poly.pdbx_seq_one_letter_code
_entity_poly.pdbx_strand_id
1 'polypeptide(L)'
;MQQLKQQVFEANMDLPRYGLVTFTWGNVSAIDRQRGLVVIKPSGIAYESMTVDDMSVVDLQGHVVEGRWRPSSDTATHLALYRRYPDLGGVVHTHSTHATAWAQAGLAIPALGTTHADYFFGDIPCTRALSAQEVDEAYELNTGQVIIETLGEANPLHTPGLVVYQHGPFAWGKDAHEAVHNAVVMEEVARMAWIARGINPQLQPIDSWLMNKHFQRKHGPNAYYGQK
;
A
#
# COMPACT_ATOMS: atom_id res chain seq x y z
N MET A 1 3.89 -19.42 -12.40
CA MET A 1 3.38 -19.16 -11.03
C MET A 1 4.53 -19.16 -9.99
N GLN A 2 5.45 -20.12 -10.02
CA GLN A 2 6.54 -20.23 -9.03
C GLN A 2 7.38 -18.93 -8.90
N GLN A 3 7.72 -18.31 -10.03
CA GLN A 3 8.46 -17.05 -10.00
C GLN A 3 7.68 -15.92 -9.29
N LEU A 4 6.35 -15.81 -9.52
CA LEU A 4 5.54 -14.80 -8.83
C LEU A 4 5.42 -15.11 -7.33
N LYS A 5 5.29 -16.40 -6.95
CA LYS A 5 5.34 -16.80 -5.52
C LYS A 5 6.65 -16.37 -4.86
N GLN A 6 7.78 -16.57 -5.55
CA GLN A 6 9.10 -16.16 -5.04
C GLN A 6 9.14 -14.63 -4.82
N GLN A 7 8.71 -13.85 -5.80
CA GLN A 7 8.69 -12.38 -5.70
C GLN A 7 7.79 -11.89 -4.55
N VAL A 8 6.59 -12.47 -4.41
CA VAL A 8 5.67 -12.11 -3.32
C VAL A 8 6.22 -12.54 -1.96
N PHE A 9 6.84 -13.71 -1.87
CA PHE A 9 7.51 -14.16 -0.65
C PHE A 9 8.62 -13.19 -0.24
N GLU A 10 9.53 -12.84 -1.14
CA GLU A 10 10.63 -11.90 -0.89
C GLU A 10 10.10 -10.54 -0.45
N ALA A 11 9.09 -10.02 -1.13
CA ALA A 11 8.44 -8.75 -0.77
C ALA A 11 7.79 -8.80 0.63
N ASN A 12 7.16 -9.93 1.01
CA ASN A 12 6.64 -10.11 2.35
C ASN A 12 7.78 -10.16 3.40
N MET A 13 8.92 -10.81 3.10
CA MET A 13 10.08 -10.86 3.99
C MET A 13 10.75 -9.49 4.17
N ASP A 14 10.59 -8.58 3.23
CA ASP A 14 11.07 -7.20 3.37
C ASP A 14 10.25 -6.39 4.41
N LEU A 15 8.99 -6.76 4.69
CA LEU A 15 8.18 -6.04 5.68
C LEU A 15 8.80 -6.04 7.09
N PRO A 16 9.16 -7.19 7.70
CA PRO A 16 9.86 -7.19 8.98
C PRO A 16 11.27 -6.61 8.87
N ARG A 17 11.97 -6.79 7.75
CA ARG A 17 13.31 -6.23 7.52
C ARG A 17 13.32 -4.70 7.58
N TYR A 18 12.28 -4.05 7.05
CA TYR A 18 12.11 -2.59 7.10
C TYR A 18 11.33 -2.09 8.33
N GLY A 19 10.97 -2.98 9.27
CA GLY A 19 10.27 -2.61 10.48
C GLY A 19 8.83 -2.13 10.27
N LEU A 20 8.19 -2.58 9.20
CA LEU A 20 6.81 -2.19 8.85
C LEU A 20 5.74 -3.03 9.54
N VAL A 21 6.11 -4.14 10.17
CA VAL A 21 5.18 -5.11 10.75
C VAL A 21 5.66 -5.61 12.11
N THR A 22 4.69 -6.07 12.90
CA THR A 22 4.88 -6.76 14.17
C THR A 22 4.20 -8.12 14.09
N PHE A 23 4.85 -9.18 14.58
CA PHE A 23 4.34 -10.56 14.54
C PHE A 23 3.95 -10.99 13.12
N THR A 24 2.69 -11.40 12.92
CA THR A 24 2.15 -11.88 11.65
C THR A 24 1.41 -10.82 10.85
N TRP A 25 1.38 -9.57 11.35
CA TRP A 25 0.62 -8.47 10.74
C TRP A 25 1.16 -8.13 9.35
N GLY A 26 0.28 -7.54 8.56
CA GLY A 26 0.63 -7.10 7.22
C GLY A 26 0.77 -8.23 6.20
N ASN A 27 0.74 -7.84 4.96
CA ASN A 27 0.86 -8.75 3.82
C ASN A 27 1.18 -7.98 2.54
N VAL A 28 1.75 -8.70 1.59
CA VAL A 28 1.98 -8.26 0.22
C VAL A 28 1.33 -9.25 -0.72
N SER A 29 0.76 -8.74 -1.81
CA SER A 29 0.31 -9.54 -2.94
C SER A 29 0.86 -9.02 -4.26
N ALA A 30 0.83 -9.85 -5.30
CA ALA A 30 1.04 -9.44 -6.68
C ALA A 30 0.16 -10.24 -7.63
N ILE A 31 -0.11 -9.66 -8.81
CA ILE A 31 -1.00 -10.23 -9.82
C ILE A 31 -0.25 -10.67 -11.08
N ASP A 32 -0.58 -11.85 -11.58
CA ASP A 32 -0.34 -12.27 -12.96
C ASP A 32 -1.56 -11.88 -13.81
N ARG A 33 -1.46 -10.77 -14.52
CA ARG A 33 -2.56 -10.23 -15.35
C ARG A 33 -2.95 -11.15 -16.50
N GLN A 34 -1.98 -11.91 -17.05
CA GLN A 34 -2.26 -12.82 -18.18
C GLN A 34 -3.11 -14.01 -17.74
N ARG A 35 -2.89 -14.50 -16.51
CA ARG A 35 -3.64 -15.63 -15.96
C ARG A 35 -4.83 -15.20 -15.11
N GLY A 36 -4.94 -13.92 -14.74
CA GLY A 36 -5.94 -13.44 -13.80
C GLY A 36 -5.78 -14.02 -12.39
N LEU A 37 -4.55 -14.29 -11.97
CA LEU A 37 -4.24 -14.93 -10.69
C LEU A 37 -3.43 -13.99 -9.79
N VAL A 38 -3.76 -13.99 -8.51
CA VAL A 38 -3.09 -13.19 -7.47
C VAL A 38 -2.41 -14.12 -6.49
N VAL A 39 -1.15 -13.83 -6.20
CA VAL A 39 -0.39 -14.47 -5.11
C VAL A 39 -0.41 -13.55 -3.90
N ILE A 40 -0.71 -14.10 -2.72
CA ILE A 40 -0.80 -13.34 -1.46
C ILE A 40 -0.26 -14.15 -0.29
N LYS A 41 0.25 -13.47 0.73
CA LYS A 41 0.65 -14.07 2.00
C LYS A 41 -0.50 -14.86 2.63
N PRO A 42 -0.24 -16.06 3.19
CA PRO A 42 -1.23 -16.78 3.97
C PRO A 42 -1.53 -16.06 5.29
N SER A 43 -2.76 -16.23 5.78
CA SER A 43 -3.22 -15.66 7.05
C SER A 43 -2.49 -16.31 8.24
N GLY A 44 -1.99 -15.47 9.16
CA GLY A 44 -1.49 -15.91 10.48
C GLY A 44 -0.19 -16.72 10.46
N ILE A 45 0.47 -16.90 9.33
CA ILE A 45 1.77 -17.58 9.26
C ILE A 45 2.89 -16.58 9.62
N ALA A 46 3.74 -16.97 10.57
CA ALA A 46 4.86 -16.17 11.01
C ALA A 46 5.92 -16.01 9.90
N TYR A 47 6.50 -14.83 9.80
CA TYR A 47 7.51 -14.52 8.77
C TYR A 47 8.73 -15.45 8.87
N GLU A 48 9.16 -15.78 10.09
CA GLU A 48 10.33 -16.60 10.36
C GLU A 48 10.19 -18.05 9.88
N SER A 49 8.97 -18.57 9.81
CA SER A 49 8.69 -19.96 9.39
C SER A 49 8.07 -20.06 8.00
N MET A 50 7.74 -18.93 7.38
CA MET A 50 7.09 -18.88 6.07
C MET A 50 8.05 -19.24 4.97
N THR A 51 7.56 -19.97 3.98
CA THR A 51 8.30 -20.39 2.78
C THR A 51 7.57 -19.94 1.51
N VAL A 52 8.25 -20.03 0.37
CA VAL A 52 7.65 -19.72 -0.95
C VAL A 52 6.43 -20.61 -1.23
N ASP A 53 6.47 -21.88 -0.82
CA ASP A 53 5.38 -22.84 -1.05
C ASP A 53 4.14 -22.55 -0.20
N ASP A 54 4.28 -21.72 0.84
CA ASP A 54 3.16 -21.30 1.67
C ASP A 54 2.29 -20.21 1.01
N MET A 55 2.82 -19.53 -0.02
CA MET A 55 2.07 -18.47 -0.70
C MET A 55 0.77 -19.00 -1.31
N SER A 56 -0.33 -18.34 -0.99
CA SER A 56 -1.66 -18.67 -1.52
C SER A 56 -1.87 -18.04 -2.90
N VAL A 57 -2.49 -18.78 -3.81
CA VAL A 57 -2.89 -18.29 -5.14
C VAL A 57 -4.40 -18.25 -5.22
N VAL A 58 -4.95 -17.11 -5.58
CA VAL A 58 -6.40 -16.91 -5.74
C VAL A 58 -6.72 -16.34 -7.13
N ASP A 59 -7.93 -16.60 -7.61
CA ASP A 59 -8.44 -15.90 -8.79
C ASP A 59 -8.99 -14.51 -8.43
N LEU A 60 -9.39 -13.72 -9.42
CA LEU A 60 -9.94 -12.38 -9.20
C LEU A 60 -11.33 -12.40 -8.52
N GLN A 61 -11.97 -13.54 -8.39
CA GLN A 61 -13.22 -13.75 -7.65
C GLN A 61 -12.97 -14.12 -6.18
N GLY A 62 -11.70 -14.44 -5.84
CA GLY A 62 -11.29 -14.81 -4.48
C GLY A 62 -11.30 -16.32 -4.21
N HIS A 63 -11.52 -17.17 -5.22
CA HIS A 63 -11.42 -18.61 -5.05
C HIS A 63 -9.96 -19.02 -4.95
N VAL A 64 -9.65 -19.88 -3.99
CA VAL A 64 -8.30 -20.43 -3.83
C VAL A 64 -8.04 -21.42 -4.96
N VAL A 65 -7.00 -21.14 -5.76
CA VAL A 65 -6.55 -21.98 -6.88
C VAL A 65 -5.41 -22.89 -6.47
N GLU A 66 -4.50 -22.38 -5.61
CA GLU A 66 -3.35 -23.11 -5.11
C GLU A 66 -2.98 -22.59 -3.71
N GLY A 67 -2.54 -23.50 -2.82
CA GLY A 67 -2.09 -23.19 -1.48
C GLY A 67 -2.72 -24.11 -0.44
N ARG A 68 -1.95 -24.43 0.61
CA ARG A 68 -2.41 -25.27 1.75
C ARG A 68 -3.02 -24.48 2.89
N TRP A 69 -2.78 -23.16 2.90
CA TRP A 69 -3.23 -22.25 3.92
C TRP A 69 -4.34 -21.35 3.41
N ARG A 70 -5.14 -20.80 4.33
CA ARG A 70 -6.07 -19.73 3.99
C ARG A 70 -5.28 -18.49 3.56
N PRO A 71 -5.67 -17.83 2.48
CA PRO A 71 -5.07 -16.54 2.10
C PRO A 71 -5.32 -15.49 3.19
N SER A 72 -4.56 -14.39 3.18
CA SER A 72 -4.79 -13.25 4.08
C SER A 72 -6.25 -12.83 4.10
N SER A 73 -6.76 -12.40 5.27
CA SER A 73 -8.10 -11.80 5.40
C SER A 73 -8.28 -10.60 4.47
N ASP A 74 -7.20 -9.85 4.21
CA ASP A 74 -7.22 -8.65 3.34
C ASP A 74 -7.34 -8.96 1.85
N THR A 75 -7.42 -10.24 1.47
CA THR A 75 -7.49 -10.65 0.05
C THR A 75 -8.58 -9.92 -0.71
N ALA A 76 -9.79 -9.78 -0.15
CA ALA A 76 -10.90 -9.10 -0.83
C ALA A 76 -10.58 -7.61 -1.11
N THR A 77 -9.87 -6.94 -0.20
CA THR A 77 -9.39 -5.56 -0.39
C THR A 77 -8.41 -5.47 -1.56
N HIS A 78 -7.39 -6.35 -1.58
CA HIS A 78 -6.40 -6.39 -2.66
C HIS A 78 -7.04 -6.68 -4.01
N LEU A 79 -7.97 -7.65 -4.07
CA LEU A 79 -8.67 -8.00 -5.30
C LEU A 79 -9.54 -6.84 -5.81
N ALA A 80 -10.18 -6.06 -4.93
CA ALA A 80 -10.95 -4.89 -5.32
C ALA A 80 -10.06 -3.86 -6.05
N LEU A 81 -8.85 -3.62 -5.53
CA LEU A 81 -7.88 -2.72 -6.15
C LEU A 81 -7.39 -3.25 -7.50
N TYR A 82 -7.04 -4.53 -7.61
CA TYR A 82 -6.62 -5.13 -8.89
C TYR A 82 -7.72 -5.11 -9.95
N ARG A 83 -8.98 -5.30 -9.56
CA ARG A 83 -10.11 -5.22 -10.50
C ARG A 83 -10.34 -3.79 -11.01
N ARG A 84 -10.17 -2.79 -10.13
CA ARG A 84 -10.41 -1.38 -10.48
C ARG A 84 -9.26 -0.75 -11.26
N TYR A 85 -8.01 -1.12 -10.94
CA TYR A 85 -6.81 -0.47 -11.46
C TYR A 85 -5.92 -1.47 -12.19
N PRO A 86 -6.01 -1.53 -13.54
CA PRO A 86 -5.25 -2.51 -14.34
C PRO A 86 -3.73 -2.30 -14.28
N ASP A 87 -3.26 -1.09 -13.99
CA ASP A 87 -1.84 -0.76 -13.93
C ASP A 87 -1.16 -1.18 -12.62
N LEU A 88 -1.92 -1.60 -11.61
CA LEU A 88 -1.35 -2.11 -10.36
C LEU A 88 -0.90 -3.55 -10.53
N GLY A 89 0.36 -3.83 -10.17
CA GLY A 89 0.94 -5.17 -10.18
C GLY A 89 1.21 -5.72 -8.78
N GLY A 90 1.33 -4.85 -7.76
CA GLY A 90 1.52 -5.21 -6.35
C GLY A 90 0.71 -4.34 -5.41
N VAL A 91 0.26 -4.91 -4.29
CA VAL A 91 -0.43 -4.22 -3.20
C VAL A 91 0.14 -4.70 -1.87
N VAL A 92 0.34 -3.79 -0.95
CA VAL A 92 0.82 -4.04 0.42
C VAL A 92 -0.10 -3.38 1.43
N HIS A 93 -0.37 -4.09 2.50
CA HIS A 93 -1.03 -3.56 3.70
C HIS A 93 -0.17 -3.82 4.92
N THR A 94 -0.06 -2.83 5.80
CA THR A 94 0.63 -2.95 7.08
C THR A 94 -0.09 -2.15 8.17
N HIS A 95 0.36 -2.33 9.42
CA HIS A 95 0.02 -1.45 10.53
C HIS A 95 1.29 -0.72 11.01
N SER A 96 2.07 -0.21 10.07
CA SER A 96 3.28 0.55 10.39
C SER A 96 2.96 1.78 11.23
N THR A 97 3.80 2.06 12.21
CA THR A 97 3.44 2.89 13.38
C THR A 97 2.98 4.29 13.03
N HIS A 98 3.75 5.01 12.21
CA HIS A 98 3.45 6.43 11.95
C HIS A 98 2.29 6.59 10.95
N ALA A 99 2.27 5.82 9.87
CA ALA A 99 1.16 5.85 8.92
C ALA A 99 -0.16 5.43 9.58
N THR A 100 -0.13 4.41 10.46
CA THR A 100 -1.31 3.99 11.24
C THR A 100 -1.75 5.06 12.24
N ALA A 101 -0.81 5.79 12.86
CA ALA A 101 -1.17 6.90 13.75
C ALA A 101 -1.94 8.01 13.01
N TRP A 102 -1.54 8.36 11.77
CA TRP A 102 -2.30 9.28 10.92
C TRP A 102 -3.69 8.73 10.57
N ALA A 103 -3.78 7.43 10.24
CA ALA A 103 -5.06 6.76 10.00
C ALA A 103 -6.00 6.85 11.21
N GLN A 104 -5.48 6.57 12.42
CA GLN A 104 -6.24 6.65 13.68
C GLN A 104 -6.67 8.08 14.01
N ALA A 105 -5.84 9.07 13.65
CA ALA A 105 -6.18 10.48 13.79
C ALA A 105 -7.22 10.96 12.76
N GLY A 106 -7.49 10.18 11.73
CA GLY A 106 -8.43 10.53 10.65
C GLY A 106 -7.93 11.66 9.76
N LEU A 107 -6.61 11.78 9.60
CA LEU A 107 -5.99 12.87 8.86
C LEU A 107 -5.13 12.32 7.71
N ALA A 108 -5.15 13.06 6.59
CA ALA A 108 -4.18 12.86 5.51
C ALA A 108 -2.76 13.15 6.00
N ILE A 109 -1.76 12.44 5.45
CA ILE A 109 -0.34 12.75 5.70
C ILE A 109 0.03 13.91 4.79
N PRO A 110 0.34 15.10 5.33
CA PRO A 110 0.57 16.28 4.51
C PRO A 110 1.92 16.22 3.79
N ALA A 111 1.94 16.71 2.57
CA ALA A 111 3.16 16.87 1.78
C ALA A 111 3.95 18.08 2.29
N LEU A 112 4.93 17.86 3.15
CA LEU A 112 5.68 18.93 3.81
C LEU A 112 7.09 19.15 3.24
N GLY A 113 7.58 18.24 2.38
CA GLY A 113 8.94 18.35 1.88
C GLY A 113 9.21 17.53 0.63
N THR A 114 10.42 17.68 0.12
CA THR A 114 10.84 17.11 -1.16
C THR A 114 10.92 15.58 -1.16
N THR A 115 11.23 14.95 -0.04
CA THR A 115 11.23 13.48 0.11
C THR A 115 9.83 12.91 -0.16
N HIS A 116 8.79 13.55 0.38
CA HIS A 116 7.40 13.21 0.10
C HIS A 116 7.08 13.43 -1.39
N ALA A 117 7.42 14.60 -1.92
CA ALA A 117 7.15 14.99 -3.31
C ALA A 117 7.83 14.11 -4.36
N ASP A 118 8.92 13.45 -4.02
CA ASP A 118 9.59 12.49 -4.91
C ASP A 118 8.77 11.22 -5.20
N TYR A 119 7.76 10.90 -4.38
CA TYR A 119 7.02 9.65 -4.48
C TYR A 119 5.50 9.83 -4.54
N PHE A 120 4.97 10.85 -3.89
CA PHE A 120 3.54 11.13 -3.80
C PHE A 120 3.24 12.54 -4.33
N PHE A 121 2.31 12.62 -5.27
CA PHE A 121 1.86 13.89 -5.81
C PHE A 121 0.71 14.46 -4.97
N GLY A 122 1.03 15.34 -4.05
CA GLY A 122 0.08 15.88 -3.05
C GLY A 122 0.10 15.12 -1.73
N ASP A 123 -0.86 15.40 -0.87
CA ASP A 123 -1.01 14.71 0.40
C ASP A 123 -1.34 13.23 0.20
N ILE A 124 -0.89 12.36 1.11
CA ILE A 124 -1.35 10.97 1.16
C ILE A 124 -2.72 10.96 1.82
N PRO A 125 -3.81 10.63 1.10
CA PRO A 125 -5.15 10.80 1.62
C PRO A 125 -5.51 9.83 2.73
N CYS A 126 -6.47 10.24 3.59
CA CYS A 126 -7.15 9.37 4.54
C CYS A 126 -8.57 9.13 4.05
N THR A 127 -9.05 7.87 4.13
CA THR A 127 -10.43 7.55 3.74
C THR A 127 -11.44 8.12 4.74
N ARG A 128 -12.72 8.16 4.37
CA ARG A 128 -13.81 8.26 5.34
C ARG A 128 -13.88 7.01 6.22
N ALA A 129 -14.61 7.08 7.32
CA ALA A 129 -14.97 5.91 8.10
C ALA A 129 -15.88 4.97 7.29
N LEU A 130 -15.76 3.67 7.52
CA LEU A 130 -16.75 2.69 7.11
C LEU A 130 -18.01 2.85 7.98
N SER A 131 -19.20 2.68 7.39
CA SER A 131 -20.44 2.59 8.15
C SER A 131 -20.56 1.24 8.87
N ALA A 132 -21.41 1.16 9.88
CA ALA A 132 -21.70 -0.10 10.56
C ALA A 132 -22.19 -1.18 9.59
N GLN A 133 -23.04 -0.80 8.62
CA GLN A 133 -23.53 -1.72 7.59
C GLN A 133 -22.38 -2.25 6.71
N GLU A 134 -21.47 -1.41 6.24
CA GLU A 134 -20.30 -1.81 5.44
C GLU A 134 -19.40 -2.79 6.21
N VAL A 135 -19.25 -2.59 7.53
CA VAL A 135 -18.47 -3.49 8.40
C VAL A 135 -19.17 -4.85 8.55
N ASP A 136 -20.48 -4.86 8.80
CA ASP A 136 -21.25 -6.09 9.04
C ASP A 136 -21.41 -6.94 7.77
N GLU A 137 -21.57 -6.31 6.61
CA GLU A 137 -21.84 -7.02 5.35
C GLU A 137 -20.59 -7.63 4.72
N ALA A 138 -19.50 -6.86 4.59
CA ALA A 138 -18.28 -7.32 3.92
C ALA A 138 -17.09 -6.38 4.21
N TYR A 139 -16.55 -6.41 5.40
CA TYR A 139 -15.54 -5.47 5.90
C TYR A 139 -14.36 -5.27 4.96
N GLU A 140 -13.69 -6.36 4.55
CA GLU A 140 -12.49 -6.28 3.72
C GLU A 140 -12.80 -5.82 2.29
N LEU A 141 -13.94 -6.23 1.72
CA LEU A 141 -14.38 -5.75 0.42
C LEU A 141 -14.70 -4.26 0.48
N ASN A 142 -15.44 -3.83 1.48
CA ASN A 142 -15.82 -2.43 1.68
C ASN A 142 -14.63 -1.54 2.03
N THR A 143 -13.60 -2.09 2.69
CA THR A 143 -12.29 -1.42 2.81
C THR A 143 -11.69 -1.13 1.43
N GLY A 144 -11.74 -2.09 0.51
CA GLY A 144 -11.33 -1.86 -0.89
C GLY A 144 -12.18 -0.80 -1.60
N GLN A 145 -13.49 -0.80 -1.38
CA GLN A 145 -14.39 0.19 -2.00
C GLN A 145 -14.14 1.61 -1.49
N VAL A 146 -13.93 1.81 -0.19
CA VAL A 146 -13.64 3.15 0.36
C VAL A 146 -12.27 3.67 -0.09
N ILE A 147 -11.30 2.79 -0.33
CA ILE A 147 -10.03 3.15 -0.96
C ILE A 147 -10.26 3.68 -2.39
N ILE A 148 -11.02 2.93 -3.19
CA ILE A 148 -11.37 3.30 -4.56
C ILE A 148 -12.14 4.63 -4.60
N GLU A 149 -13.11 4.80 -3.70
CA GLU A 149 -13.87 6.06 -3.55
C GLU A 149 -12.95 7.25 -3.25
N THR A 150 -12.00 7.06 -2.34
CA THR A 150 -11.07 8.12 -1.91
C THR A 150 -10.11 8.52 -3.04
N LEU A 151 -9.65 7.58 -3.85
CA LEU A 151 -8.80 7.86 -5.01
C LEU A 151 -9.58 8.49 -6.16
N GLY A 152 -10.87 8.16 -6.31
CA GLY A 152 -11.72 8.66 -7.39
C GLY A 152 -11.12 8.37 -8.76
N GLU A 153 -10.98 9.42 -9.58
CA GLU A 153 -10.39 9.34 -10.92
C GLU A 153 -8.88 9.66 -10.96
N ALA A 154 -8.24 9.83 -9.79
CA ALA A 154 -6.81 10.08 -9.73
C ALA A 154 -6.01 8.86 -10.24
N ASN A 155 -4.85 9.14 -10.85
CA ASN A 155 -3.93 8.07 -11.23
C ASN A 155 -3.34 7.42 -9.96
N PRO A 156 -3.60 6.14 -9.70
CA PRO A 156 -3.12 5.49 -8.48
C PRO A 156 -1.59 5.43 -8.40
N LEU A 157 -0.88 5.48 -9.53
CA LEU A 157 0.59 5.49 -9.55
C LEU A 157 1.19 6.87 -9.22
N HIS A 158 0.39 7.94 -9.22
CA HIS A 158 0.82 9.26 -8.74
C HIS A 158 0.60 9.43 -7.23
N THR A 159 -0.30 8.63 -6.66
CA THR A 159 -0.55 8.55 -5.22
C THR A 159 -0.49 7.07 -4.83
N PRO A 160 0.75 6.48 -4.75
CA PRO A 160 0.92 5.05 -4.65
C PRO A 160 0.61 4.48 -3.25
N GLY A 161 -0.35 5.07 -2.53
CA GLY A 161 -0.86 4.62 -1.26
C GLY A 161 -1.75 5.64 -0.58
N LEU A 162 -2.45 5.19 0.45
CA LEU A 162 -3.28 6.00 1.33
C LEU A 162 -3.41 5.35 2.70
N VAL A 163 -4.04 6.05 3.64
CA VAL A 163 -4.38 5.49 4.94
C VAL A 163 -5.89 5.29 5.06
N VAL A 164 -6.30 4.12 5.52
CA VAL A 164 -7.70 3.81 5.81
C VAL A 164 -8.02 4.27 7.23
N TYR A 165 -9.07 5.08 7.38
CA TYR A 165 -9.50 5.66 8.65
C TYR A 165 -9.61 4.59 9.75
N GLN A 166 -8.98 4.84 10.90
CA GLN A 166 -8.92 3.96 12.08
C GLN A 166 -8.38 2.54 11.81
N HIS A 167 -7.71 2.31 10.67
CA HIS A 167 -7.17 1.00 10.32
C HIS A 167 -5.64 1.07 10.10
N GLY A 168 -5.20 1.51 8.93
CA GLY A 168 -3.78 1.56 8.60
C GLY A 168 -3.52 1.86 7.12
N PRO A 169 -2.24 1.85 6.72
CA PRO A 169 -1.83 2.15 5.35
C PRO A 169 -2.04 0.99 4.39
N PHE A 170 -2.42 1.34 3.15
CA PHE A 170 -2.32 0.53 1.96
C PHE A 170 -1.42 1.25 0.95
N ALA A 171 -0.48 0.54 0.37
CA ALA A 171 0.36 1.05 -0.71
C ALA A 171 0.39 0.05 -1.87
N TRP A 172 0.77 0.54 -3.04
CA TRP A 172 0.79 -0.25 -4.27
C TRP A 172 1.88 0.22 -5.22
N GLY A 173 2.10 -0.56 -6.28
CA GLY A 173 3.07 -0.29 -7.31
C GLY A 173 2.85 -1.18 -8.52
N LYS A 174 3.76 -1.11 -9.49
CA LYS A 174 3.75 -1.93 -10.71
C LYS A 174 4.07 -3.40 -10.45
N ASP A 175 4.68 -3.68 -9.29
CA ASP A 175 4.98 -5.03 -8.80
C ASP A 175 5.02 -5.03 -7.26
N ALA A 176 5.26 -6.21 -6.67
CA ALA A 176 5.32 -6.39 -5.22
C ALA A 176 6.45 -5.57 -4.56
N HIS A 177 7.60 -5.46 -5.19
CA HIS A 177 8.76 -4.75 -4.64
C HIS A 177 8.53 -3.24 -4.64
N GLU A 178 7.97 -2.69 -5.72
CA GLU A 178 7.61 -1.26 -5.79
C GLU A 178 6.52 -0.93 -4.76
N ALA A 179 5.54 -1.82 -4.56
CA ALA A 179 4.52 -1.65 -3.52
C ALA A 179 5.13 -1.56 -2.12
N VAL A 180 6.07 -2.45 -1.77
CA VAL A 180 6.79 -2.42 -0.49
C VAL A 180 7.67 -1.17 -0.40
N HIS A 181 8.38 -0.79 -1.47
CA HIS A 181 9.16 0.43 -1.50
C HIS A 181 8.30 1.65 -1.16
N ASN A 182 7.12 1.77 -1.77
CA ASN A 182 6.17 2.85 -1.51
C ASN A 182 5.61 2.82 -0.08
N ALA A 183 5.41 1.63 0.51
CA ALA A 183 5.03 1.49 1.92
C ALA A 183 6.12 1.98 2.88
N VAL A 184 7.39 1.67 2.60
CA VAL A 184 8.55 2.17 3.37
C VAL A 184 8.61 3.70 3.30
N VAL A 185 8.48 4.26 2.10
CA VAL A 185 8.47 5.72 1.91
C VAL A 185 7.30 6.35 2.66
N MET A 186 6.10 5.77 2.57
CA MET A 186 4.91 6.27 3.28
C MET A 186 5.13 6.33 4.79
N GLU A 187 5.68 5.28 5.39
CA GLU A 187 5.98 5.24 6.83
C GLU A 187 6.99 6.34 7.20
N GLU A 188 8.05 6.50 6.42
CA GLU A 188 9.07 7.53 6.69
C GLU A 188 8.53 8.96 6.52
N VAL A 189 7.76 9.25 5.47
CA VAL A 189 7.19 10.60 5.30
C VAL A 189 6.09 10.90 6.34
N ALA A 190 5.35 9.88 6.79
CA ALA A 190 4.41 9.99 7.90
C ALA A 190 5.12 10.38 9.20
N ARG A 191 6.25 9.72 9.49
CA ARG A 191 7.11 10.03 10.63
C ARG A 191 7.70 11.44 10.52
N MET A 192 8.27 11.80 9.35
CA MET A 192 8.81 13.14 9.12
C MET A 192 7.73 14.23 9.30
N ALA A 193 6.52 14.02 8.79
CA ALA A 193 5.42 14.96 8.92
C ALA A 193 5.00 15.16 10.38
N TRP A 194 4.93 14.08 11.17
CA TRP A 194 4.63 14.16 12.60
C TRP A 194 5.70 14.95 13.37
N ILE A 195 6.98 14.65 13.14
CA ILE A 195 8.11 15.35 13.79
C ILE A 195 8.12 16.83 13.37
N ALA A 196 7.97 17.12 12.07
CA ALA A 196 7.99 18.48 11.55
C ALA A 196 6.87 19.35 12.16
N ARG A 197 5.66 18.80 12.29
CA ARG A 197 4.53 19.48 12.95
C ARG A 197 4.74 19.66 14.45
N GLY A 198 5.44 18.73 15.10
CA GLY A 198 5.86 18.88 16.49
C GLY A 198 6.86 20.02 16.69
N ILE A 199 7.74 20.27 15.73
CA ILE A 199 8.71 21.37 15.73
C ILE A 199 8.01 22.71 15.40
N ASN A 200 7.15 22.71 14.37
CA ASN A 200 6.38 23.87 13.93
C ASN A 200 4.92 23.48 13.66
N PRO A 201 3.99 23.68 14.62
CA PRO A 201 2.57 23.33 14.45
C PRO A 201 1.85 24.09 13.32
N GLN A 202 2.39 25.24 12.90
CA GLN A 202 1.81 26.09 11.85
C GLN A 202 2.42 25.81 10.46
N LEU A 203 3.22 24.76 10.33
CA LEU A 203 3.87 24.40 9.07
C LEU A 203 2.85 24.21 7.95
N GLN A 204 3.09 24.89 6.84
CA GLN A 204 2.27 24.80 5.63
C GLN A 204 2.78 23.68 4.71
N PRO A 205 1.93 23.12 3.85
CA PRO A 205 2.35 22.18 2.81
C PRO A 205 3.46 22.76 1.92
N ILE A 206 4.23 21.87 1.29
CA ILE A 206 5.24 22.24 0.30
C ILE A 206 4.63 23.05 -0.84
N ASP A 207 5.36 24.07 -1.34
CA ASP A 207 4.92 24.86 -2.48
C ASP A 207 4.68 23.99 -3.72
N SER A 208 3.60 24.28 -4.45
CA SER A 208 3.17 23.50 -5.63
C SER A 208 4.24 23.42 -6.72
N TRP A 209 5.00 24.50 -6.94
CA TRP A 209 6.10 24.51 -7.91
C TRP A 209 7.26 23.59 -7.49
N LEU A 210 7.55 23.47 -6.18
CA LEU A 210 8.58 22.58 -5.67
C LEU A 210 8.10 21.12 -5.68
N MET A 211 6.82 20.87 -5.33
CA MET A 211 6.16 19.58 -5.49
C MET A 211 6.26 19.08 -6.94
N ASN A 212 5.86 19.90 -7.89
CA ASN A 212 5.91 19.58 -9.31
C ASN A 212 7.35 19.26 -9.76
N LYS A 213 8.33 20.08 -9.37
CA LYS A 213 9.74 19.86 -9.74
C LYS A 213 10.23 18.49 -9.27
N HIS A 214 9.98 18.13 -8.01
CA HIS A 214 10.45 16.88 -7.44
C HIS A 214 9.72 15.66 -8.00
N PHE A 215 8.41 15.73 -8.16
CA PHE A 215 7.64 14.64 -8.74
C PHE A 215 8.03 14.38 -10.19
N GLN A 216 8.07 15.42 -11.02
CA GLN A 216 8.38 15.29 -12.46
C GLN A 216 9.79 14.78 -12.74
N ARG A 217 10.79 15.08 -11.90
CA ARG A 217 12.15 14.58 -12.11
C ARG A 217 12.29 13.07 -12.00
N LYS A 218 11.33 12.40 -11.31
CA LYS A 218 11.27 10.93 -11.13
C LYS A 218 10.22 10.27 -12.02
N HIS A 219 9.06 10.88 -12.18
CA HIS A 219 7.87 10.27 -12.77
C HIS A 219 7.43 10.94 -14.07
N GLY A 220 8.02 12.07 -14.43
CA GLY A 220 7.66 12.80 -15.64
C GLY A 220 8.25 12.20 -16.91
N PRO A 221 7.78 12.68 -18.09
CA PRO A 221 8.25 12.18 -19.38
C PRO A 221 9.76 12.43 -19.62
N ASN A 222 10.34 13.40 -18.93
CA ASN A 222 11.77 13.74 -18.96
C ASN A 222 12.47 13.43 -17.63
N ALA A 223 12.07 12.35 -16.97
CA ALA A 223 12.69 11.94 -15.71
C ALA A 223 14.21 11.75 -15.87
N TYR A 224 14.97 12.30 -14.92
CA TYR A 224 16.44 12.29 -14.95
C TYR A 224 17.06 11.81 -13.64
N TYR A 225 16.25 11.52 -12.62
CA TYR A 225 16.74 11.05 -11.33
C TYR A 225 17.00 9.54 -11.36
N GLY A 226 18.12 9.13 -10.77
CA GLY A 226 18.54 7.72 -10.70
C GLY A 226 19.50 7.33 -11.83
N GLN A 227 19.96 6.09 -11.79
CA GLN A 227 20.77 5.50 -12.85
C GLN A 227 19.85 5.00 -13.97
N LYS A 228 20.27 5.19 -15.22
CA LYS A 228 19.60 4.63 -16.40
C LYS A 228 20.21 3.30 -16.77
#